data_8a24d8d6d782c11601936be5b1091dfc
#
_entry.id   8a24d8d6d782c11601936be5b1091dfc
#
_cell.length_a   1.000
_cell.length_b   1.000
_cell.length_c   1.000
_cell.angle_alpha   90.00
_cell.angle_beta   90.00
_cell.angle_gamma   90.00
#
_symmetry.space_group_name_H-M   'P 1'
#
loop_
_entity.id
_entity.type
_entity.pdbx_description
1 polymer ?
#
loop_
_entity_poly.entity_id
_entity_poly.type
_entity_poly.pdbx_seq_one_letter_code
_entity_poly.pdbx_strand_id
1 'polypeptide(L)'
;MNYHNQYYSAFGDNTKSENLAKKLWLSKLDHFSSETICGAAEKIIAESEYLPTLHKMLSACRQVGMPAGLPNPRKAYQEACNKRSPKAQQQWSHPAVYLTGRDAGWHMLANEIESKALPAFTEIYQQYCDRVLAGEKLIVDTTASVAELTELPATKKHNQQQLNNLRKLLD
;
A
#
# COMPACT_ATOMS: atom_id res chain seq x y z
N MET A 1 5.64 19.97 29.42
CA MET A 1 4.72 19.52 28.34
C MET A 1 5.08 20.27 27.07
N ASN A 2 5.63 19.60 26.08
CA ASN A 2 6.18 20.27 24.88
C ASN A 2 5.11 20.90 23.96
N TYR A 3 3.84 20.49 24.07
CA TYR A 3 2.80 20.90 23.11
C TYR A 3 1.76 21.86 23.67
N HIS A 4 1.96 22.41 24.89
CA HIS A 4 0.93 23.21 25.57
C HIS A 4 0.45 24.41 24.73
N ASN A 5 1.38 25.20 24.20
CA ASN A 5 1.04 26.39 23.40
C ASN A 5 0.37 26.03 22.07
N GLN A 6 0.80 24.95 21.45
CA GLN A 6 0.24 24.47 20.17
C GLN A 6 -1.15 23.89 20.36
N TYR A 7 -1.36 23.14 21.44
CA TYR A 7 -2.68 22.62 21.80
C TYR A 7 -3.66 23.76 22.07
N TYR A 8 -3.25 24.75 22.86
CA TYR A 8 -4.08 25.92 23.17
C TYR A 8 -4.37 26.74 21.90
N SER A 9 -3.41 26.92 21.01
CA SER A 9 -3.61 27.60 19.73
C SER A 9 -4.57 26.84 18.81
N ALA A 10 -4.56 25.48 18.85
CA ALA A 10 -5.41 24.65 18.00
C ALA A 10 -6.86 24.56 18.49
N PHE A 11 -7.07 24.49 19.81
CA PHE A 11 -8.37 24.23 20.42
C PHE A 11 -8.87 25.38 21.32
N GLY A 12 -7.96 26.15 21.94
CA GLY A 12 -8.29 27.21 22.90
C GLY A 12 -9.20 26.67 23.99
N ASP A 13 -10.23 27.47 24.34
CA ASP A 13 -11.29 27.09 25.29
C ASP A 13 -12.51 26.43 24.59
N ASN A 14 -12.38 26.04 23.32
CA ASN A 14 -13.50 25.49 22.54
C ASN A 14 -13.63 23.98 22.75
N THR A 15 -14.30 23.59 23.83
CA THR A 15 -14.59 22.20 24.17
C THR A 15 -15.34 21.43 23.09
N LYS A 16 -16.14 22.09 22.24
CA LYS A 16 -16.86 21.44 21.13
C LYS A 16 -15.89 21.00 20.03
N SER A 17 -14.93 21.86 19.67
CA SER A 17 -13.90 21.58 18.67
C SER A 17 -12.99 20.45 19.15
N GLU A 18 -12.57 20.50 20.40
CA GLU A 18 -11.76 19.45 21.03
C GLU A 18 -12.47 18.08 21.04
N ASN A 19 -13.74 18.05 21.44
CA ASN A 19 -14.53 16.82 21.46
C ASN A 19 -14.78 16.25 20.06
N LEU A 20 -14.95 17.09 19.05
CA LEU A 20 -15.08 16.67 17.66
C LEU A 20 -13.76 16.03 17.17
N ALA A 21 -12.63 16.66 17.47
CA ALA A 21 -11.32 16.11 17.14
C ALA A 21 -11.08 14.77 17.84
N LYS A 22 -11.38 14.65 19.15
CA LYS A 22 -11.28 13.38 19.89
C LYS A 22 -12.11 12.27 19.26
N LYS A 23 -13.36 12.55 18.89
CA LYS A 23 -14.23 11.59 18.21
C LYS A 23 -13.66 11.14 16.88
N LEU A 24 -13.15 12.08 16.08
CA LEU A 24 -12.52 11.77 14.80
C LEU A 24 -11.28 10.87 14.99
N TRP A 25 -10.42 11.21 15.94
CA TRP A 25 -9.23 10.43 16.24
C TRP A 25 -9.59 9.03 16.71
N LEU A 26 -10.52 8.88 17.65
CA LEU A 26 -10.99 7.58 18.11
C LEU A 26 -11.52 6.73 16.96
N SER A 27 -12.39 7.28 16.11
CA SER A 27 -12.95 6.54 14.98
C SER A 27 -11.92 6.09 13.95
N LYS A 28 -10.78 6.80 13.84
CA LYS A 28 -9.71 6.47 12.90
C LYS A 28 -8.63 5.57 13.48
N LEU A 29 -8.51 5.53 14.81
CA LEU A 29 -7.52 4.71 15.52
C LEU A 29 -8.12 3.41 16.09
N ASP A 30 -9.42 3.21 16.00
CA ASP A 30 -10.16 2.11 16.61
C ASP A 30 -9.65 0.71 16.22
N HIS A 31 -9.10 0.58 15.02
CA HIS A 31 -8.56 -0.67 14.51
C HIS A 31 -7.13 -1.00 14.99
N PHE A 32 -6.46 -0.07 15.69
CA PHE A 32 -5.14 -0.33 16.29
C PHE A 32 -5.28 -0.72 17.76
N SER A 33 -4.38 -1.61 18.24
CA SER A 33 -4.32 -1.92 19.66
C SER A 33 -3.85 -0.70 20.48
N SER A 34 -4.28 -0.63 21.74
CA SER A 34 -3.84 0.43 22.65
C SER A 34 -2.32 0.52 22.77
N GLU A 35 -1.64 -0.64 22.79
CA GLU A 35 -0.17 -0.71 22.82
C GLU A 35 0.45 -0.08 21.57
N THR A 36 -0.10 -0.35 20.39
CA THR A 36 0.36 0.26 19.14
C THR A 36 0.17 1.77 19.15
N ILE A 37 -0.97 2.25 19.64
CA ILE A 37 -1.27 3.68 19.73
C ILE A 37 -0.30 4.37 20.69
N CYS A 38 -0.07 3.77 21.88
CA CYS A 38 0.88 4.32 22.86
C CYS A 38 2.31 4.34 22.31
N GLY A 39 2.80 3.24 21.74
CA GLY A 39 4.13 3.18 21.16
C GLY A 39 4.33 4.16 19.99
N ALA A 40 3.29 4.37 19.17
CA ALA A 40 3.31 5.37 18.10
C ALA A 40 3.35 6.80 18.68
N ALA A 41 2.60 7.07 19.75
CA ALA A 41 2.62 8.36 20.42
C ALA A 41 3.99 8.66 21.04
N GLU A 42 4.60 7.70 21.74
CA GLU A 42 5.95 7.82 22.29
C GLU A 42 6.99 8.12 21.22
N LYS A 43 6.93 7.40 20.10
CA LYS A 43 7.79 7.63 18.94
C LYS A 43 7.65 9.07 18.41
N ILE A 44 6.42 9.53 18.21
CA ILE A 44 6.17 10.88 17.70
C ILE A 44 6.67 11.94 18.69
N ILE A 45 6.46 11.75 20.00
CA ILE A 45 6.93 12.66 21.03
C ILE A 45 8.46 12.77 21.02
N ALA A 46 9.17 11.66 20.75
CA ALA A 46 10.63 11.66 20.66
C ALA A 46 11.15 12.33 19.38
N GLU A 47 10.40 12.26 18.27
CA GLU A 47 10.84 12.71 16.94
C GLU A 47 10.31 14.09 16.53
N SER A 48 9.32 14.66 17.23
CA SER A 48 8.61 15.87 16.80
C SER A 48 8.44 16.88 17.92
N GLU A 49 8.81 18.11 17.63
CA GLU A 49 8.56 19.28 18.49
C GLU A 49 7.14 19.86 18.30
N TYR A 50 6.42 19.39 17.30
CA TYR A 50 5.10 19.89 16.92
C TYR A 50 4.00 18.89 17.27
N LEU A 51 2.83 19.43 17.63
CA LEU A 51 1.62 18.65 17.87
C LEU A 51 1.33 17.78 16.62
N PRO A 52 1.20 16.46 16.76
CA PRO A 52 1.02 15.58 15.61
C PRO A 52 -0.34 15.78 14.97
N THR A 53 -0.37 15.71 13.64
CA THR A 53 -1.63 15.58 12.89
C THR A 53 -2.13 14.15 12.98
N LEU A 54 -3.44 13.94 12.75
CA LEU A 54 -4.03 12.61 12.68
C LEU A 54 -3.32 11.73 11.63
N HIS A 55 -2.95 12.31 10.47
CA HIS A 55 -2.20 11.61 9.44
C HIS A 55 -0.85 11.09 9.94
N LYS A 56 -0.09 11.92 10.67
CA LYS A 56 1.21 11.54 11.25
C LYS A 56 1.04 10.42 12.29
N MET A 57 -0.01 10.50 13.12
CA MET A 57 -0.33 9.47 14.10
C MET A 57 -0.68 8.13 13.44
N LEU A 58 -1.54 8.12 12.43
CA LEU A 58 -1.88 6.92 11.67
C LEU A 58 -0.65 6.30 11.00
N SER A 59 0.22 7.13 10.42
CA SER A 59 1.49 6.66 9.83
C SER A 59 2.40 6.01 10.87
N ALA A 60 2.51 6.59 12.06
CA ALA A 60 3.32 6.05 13.16
C ALA A 60 2.71 4.73 13.70
N CYS A 61 1.38 4.68 13.88
CA CYS A 61 0.70 3.44 14.29
C CYS A 61 0.95 2.29 13.30
N ARG A 62 0.89 2.56 11.99
CA ARG A 62 1.22 1.57 10.96
C ARG A 62 2.66 1.09 11.07
N GLN A 63 3.61 1.99 11.39
CA GLN A 63 5.03 1.61 11.54
C GLN A 63 5.29 0.79 12.79
N VAL A 64 4.66 1.12 13.91
CA VAL A 64 4.82 0.41 15.20
C VAL A 64 4.04 -0.90 15.21
N GLY A 65 2.81 -0.89 14.67
CA GLY A 65 1.90 -2.03 14.65
C GLY A 65 2.09 -2.96 13.46
N MET A 66 3.11 -2.75 12.63
CA MET A 66 3.35 -3.66 11.49
C MET A 66 3.52 -5.09 11.98
N PRO A 67 2.65 -6.03 11.58
CA PRO A 67 2.86 -7.44 11.86
C PRO A 67 4.22 -7.88 11.34
N ALA A 68 4.88 -8.76 12.08
CA ALA A 68 6.14 -9.33 11.67
C ALA A 68 6.01 -9.92 10.24
N GLY A 69 6.79 -9.41 9.30
CA GLY A 69 6.79 -9.86 7.92
C GLY A 69 6.24 -8.87 6.87
N LEU A 70 5.54 -7.81 7.24
CA LEU A 70 5.17 -6.76 6.30
C LEU A 70 6.36 -5.83 6.03
N PRO A 71 6.89 -5.77 4.79
CA PRO A 71 7.95 -4.83 4.45
C PRO A 71 7.42 -3.40 4.42
N ASN A 72 8.32 -2.41 4.59
CA ASN A 72 7.90 -1.02 4.39
C ASN A 72 7.50 -0.78 2.92
N PRO A 73 6.66 0.23 2.62
CA PRO A 73 6.10 0.44 1.27
C PRO A 73 7.16 0.51 0.17
N ARG A 74 8.31 1.15 0.42
CA ARG A 74 9.37 1.25 -0.57
C ARG A 74 10.05 -0.09 -0.85
N LYS A 75 10.29 -0.90 0.18
CA LYS A 75 10.83 -2.26 0.00
C LYS A 75 9.82 -3.17 -0.69
N ALA A 76 8.53 -3.07 -0.34
CA ALA A 76 7.45 -3.78 -1.01
C ALA A 76 7.38 -3.44 -2.51
N TYR A 77 7.46 -2.16 -2.85
CA TYR A 77 7.50 -1.67 -4.24
C TYR A 77 8.71 -2.23 -5.00
N GLN A 78 9.91 -2.13 -4.41
CA GLN A 78 11.13 -2.67 -5.02
C GLN A 78 11.04 -4.19 -5.25
N GLU A 79 10.49 -4.92 -4.29
CA GLU A 79 10.25 -6.35 -4.43
C GLU A 79 9.28 -6.65 -5.57
N ALA A 80 8.16 -5.91 -5.65
CA ALA A 80 7.17 -6.05 -6.72
C ALA A 80 7.76 -5.78 -8.12
N CYS A 81 8.60 -4.76 -8.25
CA CYS A 81 9.28 -4.44 -9.51
C CYS A 81 10.30 -5.52 -9.91
N ASN A 82 11.12 -5.98 -8.97
CA ASN A 82 12.28 -6.84 -9.24
C ASN A 82 11.95 -8.32 -9.47
N LYS A 83 10.81 -8.83 -8.95
CA LYS A 83 10.43 -10.23 -9.15
C LYS A 83 10.13 -10.50 -10.63
N ARG A 84 10.56 -11.67 -11.12
CA ARG A 84 10.34 -12.09 -12.52
C ARG A 84 8.93 -12.66 -12.73
N SER A 85 8.43 -12.63 -13.96
CA SER A 85 7.25 -13.41 -14.35
C SER A 85 7.58 -14.90 -14.44
N PRO A 86 6.64 -15.79 -14.10
CA PRO A 86 5.28 -15.51 -13.63
C PRO A 86 5.28 -15.09 -12.15
N LYS A 87 4.66 -13.94 -11.88
CA LYS A 87 4.64 -13.30 -10.55
C LYS A 87 3.99 -14.17 -9.48
N ALA A 88 2.92 -14.91 -9.83
CA ALA A 88 2.19 -15.78 -8.90
C ALA A 88 3.02 -16.95 -8.35
N GLN A 89 4.08 -17.35 -9.05
CA GLN A 89 4.96 -18.45 -8.64
C GLN A 89 6.16 -17.99 -7.82
N GLN A 90 6.31 -16.68 -7.62
CA GLN A 90 7.44 -16.15 -6.86
C GLN A 90 7.16 -16.24 -5.35
N GLN A 91 8.24 -16.42 -4.57
CA GLN A 91 8.17 -16.29 -3.12
C GLN A 91 8.13 -14.80 -2.76
N TRP A 92 7.11 -14.37 -2.05
CA TRP A 92 6.92 -12.99 -1.60
C TRP A 92 7.22 -12.86 -0.10
N SER A 93 7.80 -11.74 0.29
CA SER A 93 8.02 -11.45 1.72
C SER A 93 6.71 -11.44 2.51
N HIS A 94 5.64 -10.98 1.88
CA HIS A 94 4.29 -11.05 2.40
C HIS A 94 3.25 -11.07 1.24
N PRO A 95 2.11 -11.80 1.38
CA PRO A 95 1.05 -11.83 0.37
C PRO A 95 0.53 -10.44 -0.06
N ALA A 96 0.52 -9.47 0.85
CA ALA A 96 0.14 -8.10 0.55
C ALA A 96 0.97 -7.47 -0.58
N VAL A 97 2.26 -7.81 -0.69
CA VAL A 97 3.14 -7.27 -1.75
C VAL A 97 2.69 -7.74 -3.12
N TYR A 98 2.41 -9.04 -3.26
CA TYR A 98 1.89 -9.61 -4.51
C TYR A 98 0.54 -9.02 -4.89
N LEU A 99 -0.41 -9.02 -3.95
CA LEU A 99 -1.77 -8.51 -4.19
C LEU A 99 -1.75 -7.04 -4.59
N THR A 100 -0.91 -6.23 -3.93
CA THR A 100 -0.70 -4.83 -4.31
C THR A 100 -0.14 -4.71 -5.72
N GLY A 101 0.88 -5.49 -6.07
CA GLY A 101 1.47 -5.46 -7.41
C GLY A 101 0.48 -5.88 -8.50
N ARG A 102 -0.37 -6.87 -8.22
CA ARG A 102 -1.46 -7.29 -9.10
C ARG A 102 -2.47 -6.15 -9.32
N ASP A 103 -2.94 -5.53 -8.26
CA ASP A 103 -4.00 -4.51 -8.32
C ASP A 103 -3.48 -3.15 -8.85
N ALA A 104 -2.21 -2.83 -8.59
CA ALA A 104 -1.53 -1.70 -9.21
C ALA A 104 -1.25 -1.92 -10.71
N GLY A 105 -1.17 -3.18 -11.13
CA GLY A 105 -0.87 -3.58 -12.50
C GLY A 105 0.63 -3.74 -12.75
N TRP A 106 1.06 -4.97 -13.05
CA TRP A 106 2.46 -5.30 -13.32
C TRP A 106 3.06 -4.50 -14.48
N HIS A 107 2.26 -4.21 -15.50
CA HIS A 107 2.68 -3.38 -16.64
C HIS A 107 3.00 -1.95 -16.20
N MET A 108 2.17 -1.36 -15.33
CA MET A 108 2.40 -0.03 -14.78
C MET A 108 3.70 0.00 -13.97
N LEU A 109 3.91 -0.99 -13.09
CA LEU A 109 5.12 -1.10 -12.27
C LEU A 109 6.40 -1.29 -13.09
N ALA A 110 6.29 -1.91 -14.29
CA ALA A 110 7.44 -2.17 -15.15
C ALA A 110 7.80 -0.98 -16.07
N ASN A 111 6.84 -0.13 -16.41
CA ASN A 111 7.01 0.87 -17.47
C ASN A 111 6.92 2.32 -16.99
N GLU A 112 6.26 2.58 -15.85
CA GLU A 112 6.13 3.93 -15.31
C GLU A 112 7.34 4.34 -14.47
N ILE A 113 7.61 5.63 -14.44
CA ILE A 113 8.67 6.21 -13.59
C ILE A 113 8.29 6.05 -12.10
N GLU A 114 9.30 5.79 -11.24
CA GLU A 114 9.11 5.57 -9.81
C GLU A 114 8.29 6.69 -9.14
N SER A 115 8.47 7.94 -9.54
CA SER A 115 7.74 9.08 -8.96
C SER A 115 6.23 9.03 -9.15
N LYS A 116 5.74 8.29 -10.15
CA LYS A 116 4.30 8.04 -10.38
C LYS A 116 3.86 6.68 -9.83
N ALA A 117 4.65 5.65 -10.09
CA ALA A 117 4.30 4.29 -9.72
C ALA A 117 4.34 4.05 -8.20
N LEU A 118 5.33 4.59 -7.49
CA LEU A 118 5.48 4.40 -6.05
C LEU A 118 4.32 4.99 -5.22
N PRO A 119 3.80 6.21 -5.47
CA PRO A 119 2.63 6.72 -4.74
C PRO A 119 1.39 5.85 -4.96
N ALA A 120 1.08 5.48 -6.22
CA ALA A 120 -0.06 4.62 -6.55
C ALA A 120 0.05 3.24 -5.90
N PHE A 121 1.24 2.62 -5.96
CA PHE A 121 1.51 1.36 -5.27
C PHE A 121 1.34 1.52 -3.75
N THR A 122 1.86 2.59 -3.17
CA THR A 122 1.82 2.83 -1.71
C THR A 122 0.39 2.96 -1.20
N GLU A 123 -0.48 3.63 -1.94
CA GLU A 123 -1.89 3.79 -1.58
C GLU A 123 -2.61 2.43 -1.50
N ILE A 124 -2.45 1.58 -2.52
CA ILE A 124 -3.04 0.23 -2.54
C ILE A 124 -2.39 -0.64 -1.45
N TYR A 125 -1.06 -0.54 -1.27
CA TYR A 125 -0.35 -1.30 -0.26
C TYR A 125 -0.83 -1.00 1.16
N GLN A 126 -1.11 0.27 1.45
CA GLN A 126 -1.65 0.66 2.76
C GLN A 126 -3.01 0.03 3.03
N GLN A 127 -3.89 -0.08 2.03
CA GLN A 127 -5.18 -0.77 2.18
C GLN A 127 -5.00 -2.24 2.57
N TYR A 128 -4.04 -2.94 1.94
CA TYR A 128 -3.72 -4.31 2.31
C TYR A 128 -3.09 -4.42 3.69
N CYS A 129 -2.23 -3.49 4.07
CA CYS A 129 -1.67 -3.43 5.42
C CYS A 129 -2.77 -3.23 6.48
N ASP A 130 -3.72 -2.34 6.24
CA ASP A 130 -4.85 -2.10 7.15
C ASP A 130 -5.73 -3.37 7.30
N ARG A 131 -5.96 -4.14 6.22
CA ARG A 131 -6.66 -5.43 6.27
C ARG A 131 -5.92 -6.47 7.11
N VAL A 132 -4.60 -6.55 6.95
CA VAL A 132 -3.76 -7.48 7.75
C VAL A 132 -3.77 -7.06 9.23
N LEU A 133 -3.69 -5.75 9.52
CA LEU A 133 -3.79 -5.22 10.88
C LEU A 133 -5.15 -5.50 11.52
N ALA A 134 -6.23 -5.53 10.72
CA ALA A 134 -7.56 -5.95 11.15
C ALA A 134 -7.67 -7.48 11.37
N GLY A 135 -6.59 -8.25 11.18
CA GLY A 135 -6.55 -9.70 11.41
C GLY A 135 -6.90 -10.53 10.17
N GLU A 136 -7.04 -9.94 8.99
CA GLU A 136 -7.32 -10.67 7.76
C GLU A 136 -6.08 -11.45 7.29
N LYS A 137 -6.27 -12.74 6.99
CA LYS A 137 -5.24 -13.58 6.36
C LYS A 137 -5.32 -13.44 4.85
N LEU A 138 -4.35 -12.75 4.29
CA LEU A 138 -4.22 -12.62 2.83
C LEU A 138 -3.63 -13.90 2.24
N ILE A 139 -4.21 -14.36 1.13
CA ILE A 139 -3.77 -15.56 0.41
C ILE A 139 -3.43 -15.13 -1.02
N VAL A 140 -2.29 -15.62 -1.52
CA VAL A 140 -1.94 -15.50 -2.95
C VAL A 140 -2.63 -16.63 -3.68
N ASP A 141 -3.59 -16.29 -4.54
CA ASP A 141 -4.25 -17.27 -5.40
C ASP A 141 -3.32 -17.62 -6.57
N THR A 142 -2.68 -18.79 -6.48
CA THR A 142 -1.77 -19.28 -7.51
C THR A 142 -2.48 -19.76 -8.77
N THR A 143 -3.80 -19.92 -8.73
CA THR A 143 -4.59 -20.34 -9.92
C THR A 143 -4.68 -19.24 -10.98
N ALA A 144 -4.48 -17.97 -10.60
CA ALA A 144 -4.41 -16.85 -11.54
C ALA A 144 -3.22 -16.91 -12.52
N SER A 145 -2.22 -17.77 -12.26
CA SER A 145 -1.04 -17.91 -13.13
C SER A 145 -1.37 -18.49 -14.52
N VAL A 146 -2.51 -19.18 -14.67
CA VAL A 146 -2.94 -19.74 -15.94
C VAL A 146 -3.41 -18.65 -16.92
N ALA A 147 -4.02 -17.58 -16.40
CA ALA A 147 -4.44 -16.44 -17.22
C ALA A 147 -3.25 -15.57 -17.68
N GLU A 148 -2.22 -15.44 -16.84
CA GLU A 148 -0.99 -14.68 -17.18
C GLU A 148 -0.14 -15.42 -18.25
N LEU A 149 -0.24 -16.75 -18.31
CA LEU A 149 0.44 -17.58 -19.30
C LEU A 149 -0.29 -17.60 -20.68
N THR A 150 -1.56 -17.20 -20.73
CA THR A 150 -2.32 -17.12 -21.99
C THR A 150 -2.05 -15.82 -22.76
N GLU A 151 -1.40 -14.83 -22.17
CA GLU A 151 -0.86 -13.64 -22.86
C GLU A 151 0.58 -13.85 -23.37
N LEU A 152 0.96 -15.07 -23.69
CA LEU A 152 2.19 -15.30 -24.46
C LEU A 152 2.05 -14.60 -25.82
N PRO A 153 3.12 -13.90 -26.30
CA PRO A 153 3.07 -13.24 -27.61
C PRO A 153 2.62 -14.27 -28.65
N ALA A 154 1.61 -13.90 -29.41
CA ALA A 154 0.98 -14.74 -30.42
C ALA A 154 2.04 -15.49 -31.23
N THR A 155 1.91 -16.80 -31.30
CA THR A 155 2.86 -17.69 -31.97
C THR A 155 3.20 -17.12 -33.34
N LYS A 156 4.43 -17.32 -33.86
CA LYS A 156 4.86 -16.89 -35.20
C LYS A 156 3.81 -17.19 -36.27
N LYS A 157 3.08 -18.30 -36.16
CA LYS A 157 1.96 -18.70 -37.00
C LYS A 157 0.78 -17.73 -36.95
N HIS A 158 0.38 -17.26 -35.79
CA HIS A 158 -0.72 -16.30 -35.61
C HIS A 158 -0.34 -14.93 -36.18
N ASN A 159 0.87 -14.45 -35.91
CA ASN A 159 1.38 -13.20 -36.48
C ASN A 159 1.47 -13.26 -38.02
N GLN A 160 1.84 -14.39 -38.56
CA GLN A 160 1.92 -14.59 -40.01
C GLN A 160 0.55 -14.64 -40.66
N GLN A 161 -0.47 -15.22 -39.99
CA GLN A 161 -1.86 -15.18 -40.44
C GLN A 161 -2.44 -13.75 -40.39
N GLN A 162 -2.18 -12.99 -39.35
CA GLN A 162 -2.61 -11.59 -39.24
C GLN A 162 -1.94 -10.71 -40.32
N LEU A 163 -0.65 -10.90 -40.59
CA LEU A 163 0.07 -10.22 -41.66
C LEU A 163 -0.52 -10.58 -43.07
N ASN A 164 -0.88 -11.81 -43.29
CA ASN A 164 -1.50 -12.24 -44.58
C ASN A 164 -2.92 -11.68 -44.74
N ASN A 165 -3.69 -11.57 -43.63
CA ASN A 165 -5.00 -10.95 -43.64
C ASN A 165 -4.91 -9.42 -43.92
N LEU A 166 -3.93 -8.73 -43.32
CA LEU A 166 -3.69 -7.32 -43.62
C LEU A 166 -3.26 -7.07 -45.07
N ARG A 167 -2.43 -7.94 -45.62
CA ARG A 167 -2.05 -7.85 -47.07
C ARG A 167 -3.24 -7.99 -48.01
N LYS A 168 -4.20 -8.90 -47.71
CA LYS A 168 -5.41 -9.08 -48.51
C LYS A 168 -6.41 -7.93 -48.45
N LEU A 169 -6.25 -7.02 -47.48
CA LEU A 169 -7.07 -5.81 -47.35
C LEU A 169 -6.47 -4.60 -48.09
N LEU A 170 -5.24 -4.74 -48.57
CA LEU A 170 -4.49 -3.66 -49.23
C LEU A 170 -4.37 -3.90 -50.77
N ASP A 171 -4.75 -5.08 -51.25
CA ASP A 171 -4.94 -5.41 -52.65
C ASP A 171 -6.42 -5.27 -53.07
#